data_7273e8570932d24b994f9dd6f37755ad
#
_entry.id   7273e8570932d24b994f9dd6f37755ad
#
_cell.length_a   1.000
_cell.length_b   1.000
_cell.length_c   1.000
_cell.angle_alpha   90.00
_cell.angle_beta   90.00
_cell.angle_gamma   90.00
#
_symmetry.space_group_name_H-M   'P 1'
#
loop_
_entity.id
_entity.type
_entity.pdbx_description
1 polymer ?
#
loop_
_entity_poly.entity_id
_entity_poly.type
_entity_poly.pdbx_seq_one_letter_code
_entity_poly.pdbx_strand_id
1 'polypeptide(L)'
;MVLEFREYKKKVKKNTVLELDFKIDSGEILSIVSNEVESLELIKNSIKDKVSYKGKILFNDKNASKEKLIFVDDFGFYNHLSISKNFREMLPLFGVKLSNEEIEKEFEFIDLKPSLKYKKLSRNEKIKLHILFSILINQSLIVIDYSEETLTPEDKHQIRELILAKSNNENIIILDTILNQYNDIADYILVISDNVKSYYGSIDDVLIIRSLVVVSISNHYNLENILKDYQYTVDDEGEVVIREEVLEEVLFELLKNNIEVYQIRNLGEKIKLYQGKGEEL
;
A
#
# COMPACT_ATOMS: atom_id res chain seq x y z
N MET A 1 -11.14 -6.25 14.08
CA MET A 1 -12.25 -5.55 13.40
C MET A 1 -12.21 -5.89 11.93
N VAL A 2 -13.31 -6.01 11.22
CA VAL A 2 -13.34 -6.54 9.85
C VAL A 2 -13.89 -5.47 8.94
N LEU A 3 -13.15 -5.12 7.87
CA LEU A 3 -13.66 -4.31 6.76
C LEU A 3 -13.96 -5.23 5.58
N GLU A 4 -15.17 -5.13 5.03
CA GLU A 4 -15.60 -5.94 3.90
C GLU A 4 -16.26 -5.08 2.84
N PHE A 5 -15.82 -5.25 1.61
CA PHE A 5 -16.52 -4.79 0.41
C PHE A 5 -17.27 -6.00 -0.17
N ARG A 6 -18.60 -5.99 -0.04
CA ARG A 6 -19.46 -7.09 -0.47
C ARG A 6 -20.26 -6.66 -1.70
N GLU A 7 -20.00 -7.33 -2.83
CA GLU A 7 -20.67 -7.05 -4.11
C GLU A 7 -20.66 -5.56 -4.48
N TYR A 8 -19.59 -4.85 -4.08
CA TYR A 8 -19.47 -3.42 -4.36
C TYR A 8 -19.37 -3.19 -5.85
N LYS A 9 -20.22 -2.29 -6.37
CA LYS A 9 -20.23 -1.87 -7.78
C LYS A 9 -20.44 -0.37 -7.88
N LYS A 10 -19.51 0.28 -8.55
CA LYS A 10 -19.59 1.72 -8.82
C LYS A 10 -19.22 2.01 -10.25
N LYS A 11 -20.10 2.75 -10.93
CA LYS A 11 -19.83 3.26 -12.28
C LYS A 11 -18.77 4.36 -12.20
N VAL A 12 -17.64 4.19 -12.89
CA VAL A 12 -16.53 5.15 -12.95
C VAL A 12 -16.66 5.99 -14.22
N LYS A 13 -16.74 5.35 -15.39
CA LYS A 13 -16.91 5.98 -16.70
C LYS A 13 -18.18 5.44 -17.39
N LYS A 14 -18.52 5.97 -18.55
CA LYS A 14 -19.78 5.62 -19.26
C LYS A 14 -20.02 4.12 -19.39
N ASN A 15 -18.97 3.33 -19.61
CA ASN A 15 -19.04 1.89 -19.82
C ASN A 15 -18.19 1.06 -18.83
N THR A 16 -17.58 1.70 -17.81
CA THR A 16 -16.69 1.03 -16.86
C THR A 16 -17.30 1.03 -15.47
N VAL A 17 -17.35 -0.14 -14.86
CA VAL A 17 -17.84 -0.36 -13.49
C VAL A 17 -16.72 -0.96 -12.68
N LEU A 18 -16.35 -0.28 -11.60
CA LEU A 18 -15.45 -0.85 -10.60
C LEU A 18 -16.25 -1.83 -9.73
N GLU A 19 -15.85 -3.08 -9.74
CA GLU A 19 -16.43 -4.15 -8.93
C GLU A 19 -15.41 -4.64 -7.92
N LEU A 20 -15.76 -4.62 -6.64
CA LEU A 20 -14.91 -5.05 -5.55
C LEU A 20 -15.66 -6.04 -4.65
N ASP A 21 -14.96 -7.11 -4.31
CA ASP A 21 -15.42 -8.10 -3.35
C ASP A 21 -14.16 -8.61 -2.62
N PHE A 22 -13.97 -8.16 -1.38
CA PHE A 22 -12.84 -8.54 -0.56
C PHE A 22 -13.11 -8.23 0.92
N LYS A 23 -12.31 -8.83 1.79
CA LYS A 23 -12.38 -8.70 3.24
C LYS A 23 -10.97 -8.60 3.81
N ILE A 24 -10.78 -7.72 4.79
CA ILE A 24 -9.57 -7.68 5.63
C ILE A 24 -9.98 -7.86 7.09
N ASP A 25 -9.22 -8.66 7.82
CA ASP A 25 -9.48 -8.95 9.22
C ASP A 25 -8.82 -7.91 10.14
N SER A 26 -9.04 -8.03 11.44
CA SER A 26 -8.56 -7.05 12.42
C SER A 26 -7.04 -6.95 12.46
N GLY A 27 -6.53 -5.74 12.40
CA GLY A 27 -5.11 -5.46 12.48
C GLY A 27 -4.37 -5.61 11.15
N GLU A 28 -5.07 -6.00 10.08
CA GLU A 28 -4.46 -6.16 8.77
C GLU A 28 -4.33 -4.84 8.03
N ILE A 29 -3.28 -4.75 7.24
CA ILE A 29 -2.94 -3.61 6.38
C ILE A 29 -3.22 -3.99 4.93
N LEU A 30 -4.04 -3.21 4.24
CA LEU A 30 -4.35 -3.37 2.82
C LEU A 30 -3.71 -2.24 2.01
N SER A 31 -2.87 -2.60 1.05
CA SER A 31 -2.42 -1.67 0.02
C SER A 31 -3.36 -1.73 -1.19
N ILE A 32 -3.92 -0.59 -1.58
CA ILE A 32 -4.73 -0.46 -2.81
C ILE A 32 -3.93 0.36 -3.81
N VAL A 33 -3.56 -0.27 -4.92
CA VAL A 33 -2.75 0.33 -5.97
C VAL A 33 -3.58 0.49 -7.24
N SER A 34 -3.59 1.70 -7.79
CA SER A 34 -4.25 1.98 -9.06
C SER A 34 -3.47 3.01 -9.87
N ASN A 35 -3.27 2.78 -11.16
CA ASN A 35 -2.73 3.77 -12.09
C ASN A 35 -3.70 4.96 -12.32
N GLU A 36 -4.96 4.84 -11.87
CA GLU A 36 -5.95 5.89 -11.96
C GLU A 36 -6.31 6.42 -10.57
N VAL A 37 -5.89 7.65 -10.30
CA VAL A 37 -6.20 8.37 -9.05
C VAL A 37 -7.71 8.42 -8.80
N GLU A 38 -8.50 8.54 -9.86
CA GLU A 38 -9.97 8.56 -9.78
C GLU A 38 -10.56 7.32 -9.10
N SER A 39 -9.96 6.13 -9.32
CA SER A 39 -10.38 4.88 -8.66
C SER A 39 -10.08 4.92 -7.16
N LEU A 40 -8.92 5.45 -6.77
CA LEU A 40 -8.53 5.58 -5.36
C LEU A 40 -9.44 6.58 -4.64
N GLU A 41 -9.67 7.74 -5.25
CA GLU A 41 -10.61 8.74 -4.70
C GLU A 41 -12.03 8.19 -4.59
N LEU A 42 -12.47 7.39 -5.57
CA LEU A 42 -13.78 6.78 -5.55
C LEU A 42 -13.94 5.81 -4.37
N ILE A 43 -12.94 4.96 -4.12
CA ILE A 43 -12.92 4.05 -2.97
C ILE A 43 -12.94 4.86 -1.67
N LYS A 44 -12.07 5.84 -1.53
CA LYS A 44 -12.01 6.75 -0.38
C LYS A 44 -13.36 7.41 -0.10
N ASN A 45 -13.99 7.97 -1.15
CA ASN A 45 -15.28 8.62 -1.04
C ASN A 45 -16.43 7.64 -0.77
N SER A 46 -16.34 6.39 -1.23
CA SER A 46 -17.33 5.34 -0.94
C SER A 46 -17.27 4.90 0.53
N ILE A 47 -16.07 4.74 1.08
CA ILE A 47 -15.91 4.44 2.51
C ILE A 47 -16.46 5.59 3.37
N LYS A 48 -16.28 6.85 2.94
CA LYS A 48 -16.83 8.06 3.59
C LYS A 48 -18.34 8.24 3.37
N ASP A 49 -19.00 7.37 2.61
CA ASP A 49 -20.42 7.50 2.21
C ASP A 49 -20.73 8.83 1.47
N LYS A 50 -19.74 9.39 0.79
CA LYS A 50 -19.88 10.63 0.01
C LYS A 50 -20.39 10.39 -1.41
N VAL A 51 -20.39 9.14 -1.87
CA VAL A 51 -20.84 8.75 -3.20
C VAL A 51 -21.74 7.53 -3.15
N SER A 52 -22.76 7.49 -3.99
CA SER A 52 -23.66 6.34 -4.08
C SER A 52 -23.01 5.17 -4.83
N TYR A 53 -23.19 3.96 -4.35
CA TYR A 53 -22.72 2.71 -4.95
C TYR A 53 -23.77 1.61 -4.78
N LYS A 54 -23.62 0.46 -5.48
CA LYS A 54 -24.37 -0.76 -5.22
C LYS A 54 -23.55 -1.71 -4.38
N GLY A 55 -24.22 -2.65 -3.69
CA GLY A 55 -23.55 -3.55 -2.75
C GLY A 55 -23.44 -2.94 -1.36
N LYS A 56 -22.44 -3.38 -0.59
CA LYS A 56 -22.25 -2.95 0.80
C LYS A 56 -20.76 -2.75 1.12
N ILE A 57 -20.47 -1.76 1.93
CA ILE A 57 -19.19 -1.62 2.63
C ILE A 57 -19.52 -1.81 4.11
N LEU A 58 -19.05 -2.90 4.69
CA LEU A 58 -19.34 -3.28 6.07
C LEU A 58 -18.10 -3.13 6.92
N PHE A 59 -18.31 -2.71 8.16
CA PHE A 59 -17.30 -2.64 9.19
C PHE A 59 -17.86 -3.33 10.44
N ASN A 60 -17.30 -4.49 10.80
CA ASN A 60 -17.85 -5.38 11.83
C ASN A 60 -19.33 -5.72 11.59
N ASP A 61 -19.66 -6.16 10.36
CA ASP A 61 -21.03 -6.48 9.93
C ASP A 61 -22.04 -5.32 9.96
N LYS A 62 -21.60 -4.10 10.30
CA LYS A 62 -22.39 -2.88 10.22
C LYS A 62 -21.99 -2.06 9.00
N ASN A 63 -22.90 -1.24 8.50
CA ASN A 63 -22.56 -0.33 7.41
C ASN A 63 -21.45 0.63 7.83
N ALA A 64 -20.36 0.67 7.06
CA ALA A 64 -19.18 1.49 7.34
C ALA A 64 -19.51 2.97 7.56
N SER A 65 -20.50 3.51 6.86
CA SER A 65 -20.94 4.90 7.01
C SER A 65 -21.49 5.25 8.41
N LYS A 66 -21.86 4.24 9.23
CA LYS A 66 -22.38 4.43 10.59
C LYS A 66 -21.29 4.35 11.67
N GLU A 67 -20.12 3.89 11.31
CA GLU A 67 -18.98 3.82 12.21
C GLU A 67 -18.16 5.12 12.14
N LYS A 68 -17.50 5.46 13.25
CA LYS A 68 -16.59 6.62 13.25
C LYS A 68 -15.29 6.25 12.54
N LEU A 69 -15.28 6.39 11.22
CA LEU A 69 -14.09 6.22 10.41
C LEU A 69 -13.30 7.53 10.39
N ILE A 70 -12.06 7.48 10.79
CA ILE A 70 -11.17 8.63 10.74
C ILE A 70 -10.21 8.47 9.56
N PHE A 71 -10.23 9.48 8.70
CA PHE A 71 -9.28 9.62 7.61
C PHE A 71 -8.20 10.60 8.04
N VAL A 72 -7.01 10.42 7.53
CA VAL A 72 -5.83 11.22 7.88
C VAL A 72 -6.02 12.73 7.65
N ASP A 73 -6.90 13.11 6.74
CA ASP A 73 -7.18 14.52 6.39
C ASP A 73 -8.35 15.16 7.15
N ASP A 74 -9.04 14.42 8.02
CA ASP A 74 -10.32 14.85 8.60
C ASP A 74 -10.23 15.44 10.03
N PHE A 75 -9.03 15.53 10.62
CA PHE A 75 -8.88 16.11 11.96
C PHE A 75 -8.96 17.64 11.97
N GLY A 76 -9.91 18.16 12.73
CA GLY A 76 -10.10 19.59 12.94
C GLY A 76 -9.13 20.18 13.99
N PHE A 77 -7.82 20.05 13.82
CA PHE A 77 -6.85 20.67 14.71
C PHE A 77 -6.94 22.19 14.70
N TYR A 78 -6.77 22.81 15.88
CA TYR A 78 -6.82 24.26 16.02
C TYR A 78 -5.58 24.93 15.42
N ASN A 79 -5.79 25.72 14.39
CA ASN A 79 -4.73 26.38 13.60
C ASN A 79 -3.78 27.28 14.42
N HIS A 80 -4.28 27.89 15.48
CA HIS A 80 -3.54 28.86 16.31
C HIS A 80 -2.80 28.22 17.50
N LEU A 81 -3.14 26.98 17.84
CA LEU A 81 -2.46 26.22 18.90
C LEU A 81 -1.19 25.54 18.36
N SER A 82 -0.25 25.28 19.28
CA SER A 82 0.88 24.37 18.99
C SER A 82 0.37 22.93 18.82
N ILE A 83 1.18 22.08 18.16
CA ILE A 83 0.78 20.68 17.96
C ILE A 83 0.66 19.97 19.32
N SER A 84 1.55 20.23 20.27
CA SER A 84 1.43 19.62 21.60
C SER A 84 0.18 20.09 22.35
N LYS A 85 -0.24 21.35 22.18
CA LYS A 85 -1.51 21.83 22.77
C LYS A 85 -2.71 21.19 22.10
N ASN A 86 -2.69 21.01 20.76
CA ASN A 86 -3.75 20.29 20.07
C ASN A 86 -3.92 18.87 20.62
N PHE A 87 -2.82 18.14 20.83
CA PHE A 87 -2.87 16.78 21.37
C PHE A 87 -3.43 16.78 22.79
N ARG A 88 -2.98 17.69 23.65
CA ARG A 88 -3.49 17.80 25.02
C ARG A 88 -4.99 18.08 25.10
N GLU A 89 -5.51 18.91 24.20
CA GLU A 89 -6.94 19.24 24.17
C GLU A 89 -7.78 18.13 23.53
N MET A 90 -7.23 17.43 22.53
CA MET A 90 -8.03 16.51 21.72
C MET A 90 -7.93 15.05 22.20
N LEU A 91 -6.77 14.54 22.63
CA LEU A 91 -6.62 13.15 23.07
C LEU A 91 -7.63 12.75 24.19
N PRO A 92 -7.89 13.59 25.19
CA PRO A 92 -8.88 13.26 26.22
C PRO A 92 -10.32 13.09 25.69
N LEU A 93 -10.66 13.74 24.56
CA LEU A 93 -11.99 13.58 23.93
C LEU A 93 -12.19 12.16 23.38
N PHE A 94 -11.09 11.45 23.11
CA PHE A 94 -11.06 10.06 22.66
C PHE A 94 -10.72 9.08 23.80
N GLY A 95 -10.66 9.57 25.06
CA GLY A 95 -10.37 8.73 26.23
C GLY A 95 -8.88 8.46 26.46
N VAL A 96 -7.99 9.05 25.66
CA VAL A 96 -6.54 8.89 25.78
C VAL A 96 -5.98 9.95 26.73
N LYS A 97 -5.19 9.51 27.70
CA LYS A 97 -4.54 10.40 28.68
C LYS A 97 -3.03 10.18 28.63
N LEU A 98 -2.33 11.14 28.07
CA LEU A 98 -0.88 11.18 28.04
C LEU A 98 -0.36 12.40 28.81
N SER A 99 0.73 12.25 29.53
CA SER A 99 1.47 13.35 30.13
C SER A 99 2.14 14.24 29.07
N ASN A 100 2.59 15.42 29.45
CA ASN A 100 3.32 16.28 28.53
C ASN A 100 4.60 15.63 27.98
N GLU A 101 5.32 14.91 28.82
CA GLU A 101 6.55 14.20 28.46
C GLU A 101 6.28 13.07 27.47
N GLU A 102 5.18 12.33 27.66
CA GLU A 102 4.77 11.28 26.71
C GLU A 102 4.38 11.87 25.37
N ILE A 103 3.59 12.96 25.37
CA ILE A 103 3.22 13.66 24.13
C ILE A 103 4.47 14.17 23.39
N GLU A 104 5.46 14.71 24.09
CA GLU A 104 6.70 15.22 23.47
C GLU A 104 7.51 14.11 22.83
N LYS A 105 7.63 12.95 23.49
CA LYS A 105 8.27 11.75 22.92
C LYS A 105 7.59 11.25 21.64
N GLU A 106 6.26 11.35 21.56
CA GLU A 106 5.55 10.96 20.36
C GLU A 106 5.93 11.82 19.14
N PHE A 107 6.20 13.11 19.36
CA PHE A 107 6.62 13.99 18.26
C PHE A 107 8.06 13.74 17.78
N GLU A 108 8.93 13.17 18.60
CA GLU A 108 10.28 12.77 18.19
C GLU A 108 10.22 11.70 17.07
N PHE A 109 9.19 10.82 17.11
CA PHE A 109 9.00 9.77 16.11
C PHE A 109 8.74 10.29 14.69
N ILE A 110 8.13 11.46 14.57
CA ILE A 110 7.78 12.07 13.29
C ILE A 110 8.61 13.33 12.99
N ASP A 111 9.68 13.56 13.77
CA ASP A 111 10.59 14.71 13.66
C ASP A 111 9.86 16.07 13.63
N LEU A 112 8.89 16.25 14.52
CA LEU A 112 8.15 17.49 14.65
C LEU A 112 8.40 18.17 16.01
N LYS A 113 8.70 19.47 15.98
CA LYS A 113 8.87 20.26 17.20
C LYS A 113 7.51 20.52 17.87
N PRO A 114 7.30 20.08 19.14
CA PRO A 114 6.03 20.22 19.86
C PRO A 114 5.45 21.62 19.92
N SER A 115 6.32 22.63 19.90
CA SER A 115 5.95 24.07 19.97
C SER A 115 5.45 24.66 18.64
N LEU A 116 5.60 23.96 17.51
CA LEU A 116 5.14 24.46 16.22
C LEU A 116 3.62 24.65 16.23
N LYS A 117 3.15 25.76 15.65
CA LYS A 117 1.72 25.98 15.45
C LYS A 117 1.22 25.15 14.28
N TYR A 118 0.06 24.49 14.42
CA TYR A 118 -0.51 23.64 13.37
C TYR A 118 -0.62 24.33 12.02
N LYS A 119 -1.01 25.61 11.96
CA LYS A 119 -1.07 26.39 10.71
C LYS A 119 0.28 26.58 9.99
N LYS A 120 1.40 26.35 10.68
CA LYS A 120 2.75 26.50 10.11
C LYS A 120 3.32 25.20 9.56
N LEU A 121 2.65 24.08 9.81
CA LEU A 121 3.05 22.81 9.27
C LEU A 121 2.80 22.75 7.77
N SER A 122 3.74 22.17 7.05
CA SER A 122 3.57 21.73 5.68
C SER A 122 2.46 20.68 5.58
N ARG A 123 2.04 20.37 4.36
CA ARG A 123 1.05 19.31 4.13
C ARG A 123 1.54 17.95 4.63
N ASN A 124 2.78 17.58 4.31
CA ASN A 124 3.37 16.30 4.71
C ASN A 124 3.49 16.17 6.23
N GLU A 125 3.94 17.22 6.91
CA GLU A 125 3.99 17.26 8.38
C GLU A 125 2.60 17.10 9.00
N LYS A 126 1.56 17.66 8.38
CA LYS A 126 0.17 17.45 8.82
C LYS A 126 -0.26 16.00 8.65
N ILE A 127 0.05 15.38 7.51
CA ILE A 127 -0.27 13.96 7.26
C ILE A 127 0.38 13.08 8.34
N LYS A 128 1.68 13.25 8.59
CA LYS A 128 2.40 12.50 9.64
C LYS A 128 1.78 12.71 11.02
N LEU A 129 1.46 13.95 11.36
CA LEU A 129 0.80 14.30 12.62
C LEU A 129 -0.58 13.64 12.76
N HIS A 130 -1.37 13.61 11.69
CA HIS A 130 -2.71 13.00 11.69
C HIS A 130 -2.62 11.47 11.84
N ILE A 131 -1.66 10.82 11.17
CA ILE A 131 -1.45 9.38 11.32
C ILE A 131 -1.06 9.05 12.76
N LEU A 132 -0.08 9.77 13.33
CA LEU A 132 0.30 9.60 14.73
C LEU A 132 -0.91 9.75 15.66
N PHE A 133 -1.70 10.80 15.48
CA PHE A 133 -2.90 11.01 16.29
C PHE A 133 -3.90 9.87 16.14
N SER A 134 -4.15 9.38 14.92
CA SER A 134 -5.06 8.26 14.64
C SER A 134 -4.63 6.98 15.37
N ILE A 135 -3.33 6.69 15.37
CA ILE A 135 -2.76 5.53 16.08
C ILE A 135 -2.94 5.71 17.60
N LEU A 136 -2.62 6.88 18.15
CA LEU A 136 -2.72 7.13 19.59
C LEU A 136 -4.14 7.02 20.13
N ILE A 137 -5.14 7.39 19.33
CA ILE A 137 -6.56 7.22 19.72
C ILE A 137 -7.10 5.82 19.43
N ASN A 138 -6.25 4.91 18.97
CA ASN A 138 -6.59 3.53 18.62
C ASN A 138 -7.78 3.49 17.63
N GLN A 139 -7.63 4.20 16.53
CA GLN A 139 -8.68 4.32 15.52
C GLN A 139 -8.85 3.02 14.77
N SER A 140 -10.08 2.55 14.66
CA SER A 140 -10.38 1.23 14.08
C SER A 140 -9.99 1.08 12.61
N LEU A 141 -10.05 2.16 11.84
CA LEU A 141 -9.61 2.20 10.45
C LEU A 141 -8.87 3.51 10.19
N ILE A 142 -7.69 3.40 9.61
CA ILE A 142 -6.86 4.52 9.16
C ILE A 142 -6.70 4.40 7.64
N VAL A 143 -6.97 5.47 6.91
CA VAL A 143 -6.74 5.53 5.46
C VAL A 143 -5.64 6.52 5.16
N ILE A 144 -4.57 6.06 4.54
CA ILE A 144 -3.40 6.85 4.19
C ILE A 144 -3.35 6.98 2.67
N ASP A 145 -3.33 8.20 2.17
CA ASP A 145 -3.31 8.48 0.75
C ASP A 145 -1.89 8.84 0.28
N TYR A 146 -1.20 7.87 -0.31
CA TYR A 146 0.12 8.05 -0.93
C TYR A 146 0.03 8.45 -2.40
N SER A 147 -1.18 8.47 -2.99
CA SER A 147 -1.39 8.89 -4.38
C SER A 147 -1.11 10.37 -4.59
N GLU A 148 -1.05 11.15 -3.50
CA GLU A 148 -0.69 12.55 -3.55
C GLU A 148 0.81 12.72 -3.77
N GLU A 149 1.18 13.38 -4.86
CA GLU A 149 2.58 13.62 -5.28
C GLU A 149 3.45 14.37 -4.27
N THR A 150 2.84 14.92 -3.23
CA THR A 150 3.53 15.74 -2.23
C THR A 150 4.36 14.94 -1.22
N LEU A 151 4.07 13.66 -1.02
CA LEU A 151 4.81 12.81 -0.08
C LEU A 151 6.13 12.36 -0.68
N THR A 152 7.23 12.84 -0.08
CA THR A 152 8.58 12.43 -0.47
C THR A 152 8.85 10.97 -0.05
N PRO A 153 9.85 10.30 -0.63
CA PRO A 153 10.30 8.98 -0.17
C PRO A 153 10.64 8.95 1.33
N GLU A 154 11.23 10.02 1.84
CA GLU A 154 11.54 10.17 3.26
C GLU A 154 10.29 10.23 4.14
N ASP A 155 9.27 10.98 3.72
CA ASP A 155 7.99 11.05 4.43
C ASP A 155 7.30 9.67 4.46
N LYS A 156 7.29 8.96 3.33
CA LYS A 156 6.72 7.60 3.24
C LYS A 156 7.48 6.63 4.16
N HIS A 157 8.81 6.73 4.21
CA HIS A 157 9.64 5.92 5.11
C HIS A 157 9.32 6.21 6.58
N GLN A 158 9.24 7.47 6.98
CA GLN A 158 8.89 7.84 8.36
C GLN A 158 7.48 7.36 8.75
N ILE A 159 6.51 7.45 7.83
CA ILE A 159 5.15 6.93 8.05
C ILE A 159 5.19 5.41 8.21
N ARG A 160 5.94 4.70 7.38
CA ARG A 160 6.14 3.25 7.48
C ARG A 160 6.69 2.85 8.86
N GLU A 161 7.78 3.50 9.30
CA GLU A 161 8.38 3.23 10.61
C GLU A 161 7.41 3.55 11.76
N LEU A 162 6.62 4.62 11.64
CA LEU A 162 5.59 4.97 12.62
C LEU A 162 4.53 3.87 12.72
N ILE A 163 4.05 3.34 11.60
CA ILE A 163 3.06 2.25 11.57
C ILE A 163 3.65 1.00 12.22
N LEU A 164 4.83 0.57 11.80
CA LEU A 164 5.49 -0.63 12.33
C LEU A 164 5.76 -0.56 13.83
N ALA A 165 6.11 0.62 14.32
CA ALA A 165 6.46 0.79 15.73
C ALA A 165 5.24 0.91 16.66
N LYS A 166 4.11 1.41 16.16
CA LYS A 166 3.03 1.88 17.02
C LYS A 166 1.64 1.33 16.69
N SER A 167 1.42 0.85 15.47
CA SER A 167 0.16 0.19 15.12
C SER A 167 0.06 -1.17 15.81
N ASN A 168 -1.11 -1.47 16.41
CA ASN A 168 -1.33 -2.71 17.14
C ASN A 168 -2.47 -3.55 16.57
N ASN A 169 -3.66 -2.93 16.41
CA ASN A 169 -4.88 -3.63 15.99
C ASN A 169 -5.73 -2.80 15.02
N GLU A 170 -5.21 -1.67 14.58
CA GLU A 170 -5.87 -0.81 13.62
C GLU A 170 -5.84 -1.48 12.24
N ASN A 171 -6.96 -1.43 11.53
CA ASN A 171 -6.94 -1.70 10.10
C ASN A 171 -6.39 -0.46 9.39
N ILE A 172 -5.46 -0.67 8.48
CA ILE A 172 -4.86 0.41 7.70
C ILE A 172 -5.09 0.16 6.22
N ILE A 173 -5.53 1.18 5.51
CA ILE A 173 -5.59 1.17 4.04
C ILE A 173 -4.58 2.18 3.53
N ILE A 174 -3.67 1.73 2.69
CA ILE A 174 -2.73 2.58 1.96
C ILE A 174 -3.22 2.68 0.52
N LEU A 175 -3.49 3.90 0.06
CA LEU A 175 -3.86 4.19 -1.32
C LEU A 175 -2.63 4.72 -2.05
N ASP A 176 -2.23 4.10 -3.16
CA ASP A 176 -1.06 4.54 -3.93
C ASP A 176 -1.30 4.39 -5.44
N THR A 177 -0.59 5.15 -6.25
CA THR A 177 -0.62 5.02 -7.71
C THR A 177 0.35 3.99 -8.23
N ILE A 178 1.36 3.65 -7.43
CA ILE A 178 2.38 2.65 -7.79
C ILE A 178 2.65 1.73 -6.60
N LEU A 179 2.98 0.48 -6.88
CA LEU A 179 3.50 -0.42 -5.87
C LEU A 179 4.98 -0.10 -5.63
N ASN A 180 5.32 0.34 -4.45
CA ASN A 180 6.67 0.73 -4.06
C ASN A 180 7.12 0.00 -2.78
N GLN A 181 8.37 0.22 -2.37
CA GLN A 181 8.97 -0.42 -1.19
C GLN A 181 8.32 -0.05 0.14
N TYR A 182 7.52 1.02 0.20
CA TYR A 182 6.84 1.44 1.44
C TYR A 182 5.50 0.72 1.64
N ASN A 183 5.07 -0.06 0.64
CA ASN A 183 3.88 -0.90 0.71
C ASN A 183 4.19 -2.31 1.26
N ASP A 184 5.46 -2.63 1.55
CA ASP A 184 5.93 -3.93 2.05
C ASP A 184 5.37 -4.30 3.44
N ILE A 185 4.84 -3.31 4.17
CA ILE A 185 4.16 -3.52 5.46
C ILE A 185 2.72 -4.02 5.32
N ALA A 186 2.19 -4.06 4.10
CA ALA A 186 0.83 -4.54 3.87
C ALA A 186 0.75 -6.07 3.94
N ASP A 187 -0.33 -6.58 4.53
CA ASP A 187 -0.64 -8.02 4.50
C ASP A 187 -1.25 -8.41 3.16
N TYR A 188 -2.09 -7.53 2.63
CA TYR A 188 -2.80 -7.73 1.36
C TYR A 188 -2.60 -6.57 0.39
N ILE A 189 -2.70 -6.90 -0.89
CA ILE A 189 -2.70 -5.93 -1.97
C ILE A 189 -3.93 -6.10 -2.87
N LEU A 190 -4.55 -4.99 -3.22
CA LEU A 190 -5.58 -4.88 -4.24
C LEU A 190 -5.03 -4.02 -5.39
N VAL A 191 -4.92 -4.61 -6.57
CA VAL A 191 -4.48 -3.89 -7.78
C VAL A 191 -5.70 -3.60 -8.65
N ILE A 192 -5.83 -2.34 -9.05
CA ILE A 192 -6.89 -1.87 -9.95
C ILE A 192 -6.21 -1.27 -11.19
N SER A 193 -6.51 -1.82 -12.35
CA SER A 193 -6.03 -1.32 -13.65
C SER A 193 -7.22 -1.06 -14.56
N ASP A 194 -7.22 0.07 -15.26
CA ASP A 194 -8.31 0.49 -16.13
C ASP A 194 -9.69 0.48 -15.43
N ASN A 195 -9.69 0.84 -14.14
CA ASN A 195 -10.87 0.80 -13.25
C ASN A 195 -11.49 -0.60 -13.06
N VAL A 196 -10.70 -1.66 -13.24
CA VAL A 196 -11.11 -3.05 -12.99
C VAL A 196 -10.18 -3.67 -11.96
N LYS A 197 -10.74 -4.49 -11.07
CA LYS A 197 -9.93 -5.28 -10.13
C LYS A 197 -9.09 -6.30 -10.93
N SER A 198 -7.78 -6.11 -10.94
CA SER A 198 -6.82 -6.98 -11.64
C SER A 198 -6.28 -8.06 -10.72
N TYR A 199 -6.07 -7.74 -9.45
CA TYR A 199 -5.54 -8.69 -8.46
C TYR A 199 -6.03 -8.34 -7.06
N TYR A 200 -6.20 -9.35 -6.21
CA TYR A 200 -6.34 -9.26 -4.77
C TYR A 200 -5.72 -10.50 -4.14
N GLY A 201 -4.80 -10.33 -3.21
CA GLY A 201 -4.11 -11.43 -2.53
C GLY A 201 -3.04 -10.93 -1.55
N SER A 202 -2.23 -11.85 -1.04
CA SER A 202 -1.12 -11.54 -0.15
C SER A 202 -0.08 -10.66 -0.83
N ILE A 203 0.50 -9.74 -0.09
CA ILE A 203 1.63 -8.93 -0.58
C ILE A 203 2.86 -9.81 -0.83
N ASP A 204 3.06 -10.86 -0.02
CA ASP A 204 4.19 -11.77 -0.17
C ASP A 204 4.21 -12.46 -1.53
N ASP A 205 3.04 -12.87 -2.03
CA ASP A 205 2.94 -13.45 -3.37
C ASP A 205 3.40 -12.47 -4.46
N VAL A 206 3.07 -11.20 -4.29
CA VAL A 206 3.46 -10.14 -5.24
C VAL A 206 4.95 -9.81 -5.11
N LEU A 207 5.50 -9.80 -3.90
CA LEU A 207 6.92 -9.57 -3.67
C LEU A 207 7.76 -10.73 -4.22
N ILE A 208 7.30 -11.97 -4.07
CA ILE A 208 7.93 -13.14 -4.69
C ILE A 208 7.95 -12.97 -6.21
N ILE A 209 6.82 -12.64 -6.83
CA ILE A 209 6.75 -12.43 -8.28
C ILE A 209 7.70 -11.30 -8.75
N ARG A 210 7.87 -10.24 -7.95
CA ARG A 210 8.81 -9.15 -8.25
C ARG A 210 10.27 -9.56 -8.20
N SER A 211 10.61 -10.54 -7.38
CA SER A 211 11.96 -11.07 -7.27
C SER A 211 12.28 -12.14 -8.31
N LEU A 212 11.34 -12.50 -9.19
CA LEU A 212 11.53 -13.48 -10.22
C LEU A 212 11.94 -12.83 -11.54
N VAL A 213 12.91 -13.46 -12.19
CA VAL A 213 13.43 -13.09 -13.51
C VAL A 213 13.21 -14.24 -14.46
N VAL A 214 12.73 -13.93 -15.63
CA VAL A 214 12.57 -14.87 -16.74
C VAL A 214 13.75 -14.71 -17.70
N VAL A 215 14.39 -15.81 -18.01
CA VAL A 215 15.55 -15.87 -18.91
C VAL A 215 15.20 -16.73 -20.11
N SER A 216 15.12 -16.10 -21.29
CA SER A 216 14.92 -16.80 -22.57
C SER A 216 16.25 -17.34 -23.07
N ILE A 217 16.34 -18.64 -23.28
CA ILE A 217 17.57 -19.35 -23.63
C ILE A 217 17.46 -20.06 -24.99
N SER A 218 18.61 -20.34 -25.62
CA SER A 218 18.68 -20.97 -26.95
C SER A 218 18.23 -22.42 -26.94
N ASN A 219 18.47 -23.16 -25.88
CA ASN A 219 18.11 -24.57 -25.75
C ASN A 219 18.13 -25.02 -24.29
N HIS A 220 17.49 -26.16 -24.01
CA HIS A 220 17.40 -26.75 -22.67
C HIS A 220 18.34 -27.94 -22.48
N TYR A 221 19.30 -28.13 -23.38
CA TYR A 221 20.17 -29.29 -23.31
C TYR A 221 20.97 -29.30 -22.00
N ASN A 222 20.83 -30.42 -21.26
CA ASN A 222 21.52 -30.64 -19.98
C ASN A 222 21.29 -29.59 -18.89
N LEU A 223 20.20 -28.82 -18.97
CA LEU A 223 19.90 -27.69 -18.08
C LEU A 223 19.85 -28.10 -16.60
N GLU A 224 19.28 -29.30 -16.30
CA GLU A 224 19.21 -29.84 -14.95
C GLU A 224 20.59 -30.02 -14.29
N ASN A 225 21.60 -30.44 -15.07
CA ASN A 225 22.96 -30.59 -14.57
C ASN A 225 23.69 -29.26 -14.47
N ILE A 226 23.43 -28.33 -15.38
CA ILE A 226 24.04 -27.00 -15.39
C ILE A 226 23.56 -26.16 -14.21
N LEU A 227 22.26 -26.22 -13.94
CA LEU A 227 21.61 -25.42 -12.89
C LEU A 227 21.28 -26.22 -11.63
N LYS A 228 21.92 -27.37 -11.41
CA LYS A 228 21.64 -28.29 -10.28
C LYS A 228 21.75 -27.63 -8.91
N ASP A 229 22.58 -26.61 -8.78
CA ASP A 229 22.85 -25.91 -7.52
C ASP A 229 21.93 -24.68 -7.31
N TYR A 230 21.03 -24.41 -8.29
CA TYR A 230 20.10 -23.28 -8.27
C TYR A 230 18.65 -23.74 -8.28
N GLN A 231 17.79 -22.97 -7.62
CA GLN A 231 16.35 -23.17 -7.71
C GLN A 231 15.83 -22.46 -8.97
N TYR A 232 15.25 -23.22 -9.88
CA TYR A 232 14.63 -22.69 -11.09
C TYR A 232 13.38 -23.48 -11.45
N THR A 233 12.54 -22.88 -12.28
CA THR A 233 11.42 -23.55 -12.96
C THR A 233 11.50 -23.22 -14.44
N VAL A 234 10.85 -24.03 -15.26
CA VAL A 234 10.66 -23.75 -16.68
C VAL A 234 9.17 -23.51 -16.89
N ASP A 235 8.83 -22.36 -17.47
CA ASP A 235 7.44 -22.02 -17.73
C ASP A 235 6.86 -22.72 -18.97
N ASP A 236 5.58 -22.48 -19.28
CA ASP A 236 4.88 -23.09 -20.42
C ASP A 236 5.45 -22.65 -21.78
N GLU A 237 6.18 -21.54 -21.82
CA GLU A 237 6.87 -21.03 -23.02
C GLU A 237 8.30 -21.60 -23.17
N GLY A 238 8.74 -22.40 -22.20
CA GLY A 238 10.07 -22.97 -22.15
C GLY A 238 11.14 -21.97 -21.68
N GLU A 239 10.78 -20.91 -20.97
CA GLU A 239 11.72 -19.96 -20.42
C GLU A 239 12.10 -20.33 -18.98
N VAL A 240 13.35 -20.02 -18.60
CA VAL A 240 13.87 -20.32 -17.27
C VAL A 240 13.48 -19.21 -16.31
N VAL A 241 12.79 -19.56 -15.24
CA VAL A 241 12.38 -18.63 -14.18
C VAL A 241 13.24 -18.86 -12.95
N ILE A 242 13.93 -17.81 -12.50
CA ILE A 242 14.84 -17.82 -11.37
C ILE A 242 14.61 -16.61 -10.47
N ARG A 243 15.19 -16.62 -9.26
CA ARG A 243 15.25 -15.44 -8.43
C ARG A 243 16.30 -14.45 -8.93
N GLU A 244 16.01 -13.16 -8.83
CA GLU A 244 16.90 -12.09 -9.26
C GLU A 244 18.26 -12.15 -8.55
N GLU A 245 18.29 -12.56 -7.29
CA GLU A 245 19.49 -12.68 -6.45
C GLU A 245 20.54 -13.65 -7.00
N VAL A 246 20.13 -14.65 -7.79
CA VAL A 246 21.03 -15.65 -8.40
C VAL A 246 21.24 -15.45 -9.89
N LEU A 247 20.72 -14.35 -10.45
CA LEU A 247 20.74 -14.11 -11.90
C LEU A 247 22.15 -14.10 -12.48
N GLU A 248 23.08 -13.40 -11.87
CA GLU A 248 24.46 -13.28 -12.40
C GLU A 248 25.15 -14.64 -12.45
N GLU A 249 24.98 -15.45 -11.42
CA GLU A 249 25.59 -16.77 -11.31
C GLU A 249 24.97 -17.74 -12.33
N VAL A 250 23.65 -17.72 -12.47
CA VAL A 250 22.95 -18.54 -13.45
C VAL A 250 23.34 -18.15 -14.88
N LEU A 251 23.41 -16.86 -15.18
CA LEU A 251 23.87 -16.39 -16.50
C LEU A 251 25.30 -16.87 -16.80
N PHE A 252 26.19 -16.80 -15.81
CA PHE A 252 27.55 -17.30 -15.97
C PHE A 252 27.57 -18.78 -16.30
N GLU A 253 26.83 -19.63 -15.58
CA GLU A 253 26.78 -21.07 -15.83
C GLU A 253 26.14 -21.41 -17.19
N LEU A 254 25.11 -20.70 -17.61
CA LEU A 254 24.49 -20.87 -18.94
C LEU A 254 25.49 -20.56 -20.05
N LEU A 255 26.14 -19.40 -20.01
CA LEU A 255 27.10 -18.96 -21.02
C LEU A 255 28.35 -19.86 -21.07
N LYS A 256 28.88 -20.29 -19.94
CA LYS A 256 30.00 -21.23 -19.82
C LYS A 256 29.69 -22.58 -20.48
N ASN A 257 28.45 -22.99 -20.52
CA ASN A 257 27.98 -24.21 -21.14
C ASN A 257 27.45 -23.99 -22.57
N ASN A 258 27.79 -22.84 -23.20
CA ASN A 258 27.37 -22.45 -24.55
C ASN A 258 25.85 -22.39 -24.77
N ILE A 259 25.11 -22.07 -23.73
CA ILE A 259 23.67 -21.73 -23.83
C ILE A 259 23.58 -20.22 -24.03
N GLU A 260 23.07 -19.79 -25.17
CA GLU A 260 22.85 -18.39 -25.45
C GLU A 260 21.60 -17.87 -24.72
N VAL A 261 21.70 -16.67 -24.17
CA VAL A 261 20.62 -15.96 -23.54
C VAL A 261 20.12 -14.88 -24.50
N TYR A 262 18.87 -14.95 -24.88
CA TYR A 262 18.26 -14.01 -25.83
C TYR A 262 17.62 -12.81 -25.16
N GLN A 263 16.99 -13.04 -24.02
CA GLN A 263 16.26 -12.01 -23.31
C GLN A 263 16.24 -12.30 -21.80
N ILE A 264 16.28 -11.23 -21.03
CA ILE A 264 16.07 -11.24 -19.58
C ILE A 264 14.91 -10.30 -19.28
N ARG A 265 13.87 -10.80 -18.58
CA ARG A 265 12.70 -10.02 -18.22
C ARG A 265 12.46 -10.17 -16.71
N ASN A 266 12.23 -9.08 -16.01
CA ASN A 266 11.73 -9.16 -14.64
C ASN A 266 10.22 -9.44 -14.68
N LEU A 267 9.75 -10.50 -13.98
CA LEU A 267 8.32 -10.82 -13.88
C LEU A 267 7.53 -9.72 -13.17
N GLY A 268 8.17 -8.98 -12.27
CA GLY A 268 7.61 -7.79 -11.65
C GLY A 268 7.29 -6.67 -12.65
N GLU A 269 7.91 -6.66 -13.82
CA GLU A 269 7.55 -5.74 -14.93
C GLU A 269 6.21 -6.12 -15.57
N LYS A 270 5.80 -7.40 -15.54
CA LYS A 270 4.41 -7.77 -15.93
C LYS A 270 3.37 -7.13 -15.01
N ILE A 271 3.66 -6.98 -13.71
CA ILE A 271 2.79 -6.22 -12.81
C ILE A 271 2.79 -4.73 -13.18
N LYS A 272 3.93 -4.18 -13.63
CA LYS A 272 3.99 -2.83 -14.23
C LYS A 272 3.25 -2.76 -15.57
N LEU A 273 3.25 -3.81 -16.40
CA LEU A 273 2.51 -3.86 -17.66
C LEU A 273 0.98 -3.85 -17.45
N TYR A 274 0.51 -4.33 -16.31
CA TYR A 274 -0.89 -4.12 -15.90
C TYR A 274 -1.13 -2.68 -15.40
N GLN A 275 -0.09 -1.95 -15.04
CA GLN A 275 -0.13 -0.54 -14.65
C GLN A 275 0.08 0.43 -15.83
N GLY A 276 0.51 -0.02 -16.98
CA GLY A 276 0.97 0.86 -18.06
C GLY A 276 0.75 0.31 -19.46
N LYS A 277 -0.51 0.23 -19.92
CA LYS A 277 -0.80 0.43 -21.34
C LYS A 277 -1.24 1.86 -21.53
N GLY A 278 -0.28 2.76 -21.58
CA GLY A 278 -0.57 4.18 -21.75
C GLY A 278 0.64 5.08 -21.99
N GLU A 279 1.79 4.53 -22.42
CA GLU A 279 2.86 5.34 -23.04
C GLU A 279 3.60 4.47 -24.05
N GLU A 280 2.99 4.27 -25.20
CA GLU A 280 3.73 4.12 -26.45
C GLU A 280 3.64 5.43 -27.19
N LEU A 281 4.84 6.10 -27.26
CA LEU A 281 5.26 7.23 -28.09
C LEU A 281 4.79 8.61 -27.73
#